data_1e41ec6ef0cccc507469196491976968
#
_entry.id   1e41ec6ef0cccc507469196491976968
#
_cell.length_a   1.000
_cell.length_b   1.000
_cell.length_c   1.000
_cell.angle_alpha   90.00
_cell.angle_beta   90.00
_cell.angle_gamma   90.00
#
_symmetry.space_group_name_H-M   'P 1'
#
loop_
_entity.id
_entity.type
_entity.pdbx_description
1 polymer ?
#
loop_
_entity_poly.entity_id
_entity_poly.type
_entity_poly.pdbx_seq_one_letter_code
_entity_poly.pdbx_strand_id
1 'polypeptide(L)'
;MTCTSRDLGIAIASVLATLLYVRLDVGGMPRTVLGRPKARGERAFLLIVTLHFPDPSRSAALLEAWRAAADYCIEREPFLYAYEVAQSDKDPRNYTILERYRSKHDYLGAHRKSSAFAAFRPQMRAMQKEGAVLVGGSSYVETGIGFT
;
A
#
# COMPACT_ATOMS: atom_id res chain seq x y z
N MET A 1 4.59 -29.55 54.05
CA MET A 1 4.80 -28.43 53.15
C MET A 1 3.64 -27.46 53.35
N THR A 2 3.88 -26.38 54.07
CA THR A 2 2.87 -25.37 54.35
C THR A 2 2.92 -24.32 53.24
N CYS A 3 1.91 -24.30 52.39
CA CYS A 3 1.76 -23.26 51.38
C CYS A 3 1.51 -21.94 52.12
N THR A 4 2.39 -20.97 51.97
CA THR A 4 2.29 -19.68 52.64
C THR A 4 1.28 -18.78 51.92
N SER A 5 0.56 -17.95 52.69
CA SER A 5 -0.46 -17.03 52.13
C SER A 5 0.08 -16.08 51.03
N ARG A 6 1.41 -15.91 50.94
CA ARG A 6 2.09 -15.13 49.90
C ARG A 6 2.02 -15.82 48.53
N ASP A 7 2.20 -17.15 48.51
CA ASP A 7 2.19 -17.90 47.25
C ASP A 7 0.79 -17.93 46.61
N LEU A 8 -0.25 -17.96 47.46
CA LEU A 8 -1.64 -17.88 47.01
C LEU A 8 -1.98 -16.52 46.40
N GLY A 9 -1.46 -15.44 47.02
CA GLY A 9 -1.68 -14.07 46.55
C GLY A 9 -1.03 -13.80 45.18
N ILE A 10 0.17 -14.32 44.95
CA ILE A 10 0.89 -14.19 43.65
C ILE A 10 0.18 -14.99 42.57
N ALA A 11 -0.29 -16.20 42.86
CA ALA A 11 -1.02 -17.02 41.92
C ALA A 11 -2.36 -16.40 41.50
N ILE A 12 -3.10 -15.79 42.43
CA ILE A 12 -4.37 -15.10 42.15
C ILE A 12 -4.13 -13.86 41.31
N ALA A 13 -3.08 -13.06 41.62
CA ALA A 13 -2.76 -11.87 40.86
C ALA A 13 -2.34 -12.20 39.41
N SER A 14 -1.58 -13.29 39.21
CA SER A 14 -1.20 -13.76 37.88
C SER A 14 -2.40 -14.24 37.05
N VAL A 15 -3.34 -14.99 37.68
CA VAL A 15 -4.54 -15.45 36.99
C VAL A 15 -5.46 -14.28 36.62
N LEU A 16 -5.62 -13.30 37.51
CA LEU A 16 -6.42 -12.11 37.21
C LEU A 16 -5.78 -11.24 36.12
N ALA A 17 -4.46 -11.09 36.10
CA ALA A 17 -3.76 -10.38 35.04
C ALA A 17 -3.91 -11.10 33.69
N THR A 18 -3.80 -12.44 33.67
CA THR A 18 -3.99 -13.23 32.46
C THR A 18 -5.43 -13.17 31.97
N LEU A 19 -6.42 -13.25 32.86
CA LEU A 19 -7.82 -13.10 32.50
C LEU A 19 -8.17 -11.68 32.01
N LEU A 20 -7.54 -10.66 32.56
CA LEU A 20 -7.70 -9.28 32.09
C LEU A 20 -7.07 -9.10 30.70
N TYR A 21 -5.90 -9.71 30.48
CA TYR A 21 -5.21 -9.67 29.18
C TYR A 21 -6.01 -10.44 28.10
N VAL A 22 -6.51 -11.64 28.42
CA VAL A 22 -7.36 -12.43 27.51
C VAL A 22 -8.71 -11.72 27.23
N ARG A 23 -9.29 -11.01 28.23
CA ARG A 23 -10.50 -10.22 27.99
C ARG A 23 -10.25 -8.97 27.13
N LEU A 24 -9.05 -8.39 27.18
CA LEU A 24 -8.67 -7.26 26.32
C LEU A 24 -8.37 -7.74 24.89
N ASP A 25 -7.84 -8.96 24.74
CA ASP A 25 -7.55 -9.53 23.42
C ASP A 25 -8.78 -10.19 22.76
N VAL A 26 -9.69 -10.78 23.56
CA VAL A 26 -10.93 -11.41 23.05
C VAL A 26 -12.09 -10.41 22.95
N GLY A 27 -12.05 -9.35 23.73
CA GLY A 27 -12.88 -8.17 23.52
C GLY A 27 -12.29 -7.39 22.35
N GLY A 28 -12.54 -7.87 21.13
CA GLY A 28 -12.16 -7.12 19.94
C GLY A 28 -12.51 -5.65 20.19
N MET A 29 -11.56 -4.75 19.93
CA MET A 29 -11.83 -3.31 19.94
C MET A 29 -13.21 -3.09 19.37
N PRO A 30 -14.11 -2.40 20.06
CA PRO A 30 -15.45 -2.20 19.52
C PRO A 30 -15.25 -1.65 18.11
N ARG A 31 -15.84 -2.28 17.12
CA ARG A 31 -15.80 -1.89 15.69
C ARG A 31 -16.12 -0.40 15.47
N THR A 32 -16.62 0.25 16.51
CA THR A 32 -16.88 1.68 16.59
C THR A 32 -15.63 2.54 16.75
N VAL A 33 -14.47 1.99 17.18
CA VAL A 33 -13.20 2.76 17.31
C VAL A 33 -12.43 2.80 15.99
N LEU A 34 -12.53 1.75 15.20
CA LEU A 34 -12.18 1.81 13.78
C LEU A 34 -13.42 2.33 13.05
N GLY A 35 -13.57 3.66 12.99
CA GLY A 35 -14.68 4.28 12.29
C GLY A 35 -14.91 3.55 10.95
N ARG A 36 -16.19 3.30 10.59
CA ARG A 36 -16.51 2.85 9.24
C ARG A 36 -15.71 3.72 8.27
N PRO A 37 -15.01 3.14 7.29
CA PRO A 37 -14.35 3.92 6.27
C PRO A 37 -15.37 4.93 5.74
N LYS A 38 -15.13 6.22 5.93
CA LYS A 38 -16.05 7.25 5.46
C LYS A 38 -16.11 7.13 3.95
N ALA A 39 -17.32 7.05 3.41
CA ALA A 39 -17.51 7.31 1.99
C ALA A 39 -16.84 8.64 1.67
N ARG A 40 -15.79 8.62 0.83
CA ARG A 40 -15.11 9.85 0.43
C ARG A 40 -16.07 10.63 -0.45
N GLY A 41 -16.24 11.92 -0.18
CA GLY A 41 -17.12 12.80 -0.97
C GLY A 41 -16.69 12.95 -2.42
N GLU A 42 -15.41 12.70 -2.72
CA GLU A 42 -14.82 12.74 -4.06
C GLU A 42 -14.44 11.33 -4.51
N ARG A 43 -14.74 11.01 -5.77
CA ARG A 43 -14.37 9.76 -6.39
C ARG A 43 -12.89 9.82 -6.78
N ALA A 44 -12.11 8.92 -6.24
CA ALA A 44 -10.70 8.85 -6.58
C ALA A 44 -10.49 8.43 -8.05
N PHE A 45 -9.38 8.88 -8.60
CA PHE A 45 -8.89 8.49 -9.92
C PHE A 45 -7.81 7.43 -9.73
N LEU A 46 -7.95 6.31 -10.45
CA LEU A 46 -7.00 5.20 -10.39
C LEU A 46 -6.29 5.00 -11.72
N LEU A 47 -5.00 4.66 -11.63
CA LEU A 47 -4.26 4.05 -12.72
C LEU A 47 -3.87 2.63 -12.31
N ILE A 48 -4.10 1.69 -13.21
CA ILE A 48 -3.60 0.33 -13.10
C ILE A 48 -2.69 0.13 -14.31
N VAL A 49 -1.38 0.07 -14.05
CA VAL A 49 -0.36 -0.10 -15.07
C VAL A 49 0.19 -1.51 -14.97
N THR A 50 0.23 -2.23 -16.07
CA THR A 50 0.81 -3.57 -16.15
C THR A 50 2.19 -3.50 -16.78
N LEU A 51 3.15 -4.21 -16.21
CA LEU A 51 4.51 -4.35 -16.73
C LEU A 51 4.78 -5.83 -16.99
N HIS A 52 5.32 -6.13 -18.16
CA HIS A 52 5.85 -7.45 -18.46
C HIS A 52 7.31 -7.32 -18.87
N PHE A 53 8.20 -8.03 -18.18
CA PHE A 53 9.62 -8.12 -18.50
C PHE A 53 9.90 -9.44 -19.20
N PRO A 54 10.17 -9.45 -20.53
CA PRO A 54 10.56 -10.67 -21.22
C PRO A 54 11.76 -11.37 -20.57
N ASP A 55 12.73 -10.58 -20.08
CA ASP A 55 13.81 -10.99 -19.20
C ASP A 55 13.56 -10.48 -17.77
N PRO A 56 13.25 -11.36 -16.80
CA PRO A 56 12.94 -10.95 -15.43
C PRO A 56 14.12 -10.25 -14.72
N SER A 57 15.35 -10.48 -15.13
CA SER A 57 16.54 -9.83 -14.55
C SER A 57 16.54 -8.31 -14.78
N ARG A 58 15.84 -7.84 -15.79
CA ARG A 58 15.72 -6.41 -16.14
C ARG A 58 14.77 -5.63 -15.22
N SER A 59 13.96 -6.31 -14.42
CA SER A 59 12.99 -5.66 -13.53
C SER A 59 13.64 -4.85 -12.41
N ALA A 60 14.75 -5.32 -11.86
CA ALA A 60 15.38 -4.74 -10.67
C ALA A 60 15.71 -3.23 -10.82
N ALA A 61 16.24 -2.83 -11.95
CA ALA A 61 16.61 -1.43 -12.21
C ALA A 61 15.37 -0.50 -12.23
N LEU A 62 14.27 -0.95 -12.84
CA LEU A 62 13.03 -0.16 -12.89
C LEU A 62 12.34 -0.10 -11.53
N LEU A 63 12.37 -1.20 -10.76
CA LEU A 63 11.81 -1.26 -9.41
C LEU A 63 12.57 -0.36 -8.44
N GLU A 64 13.89 -0.25 -8.57
CA GLU A 64 14.69 0.66 -7.74
C GLU A 64 14.38 2.13 -8.08
N ALA A 65 14.26 2.45 -9.36
CA ALA A 65 13.83 3.79 -9.79
C ALA A 65 12.41 4.12 -9.32
N TRP A 66 11.52 3.11 -9.28
CA TRP A 66 10.17 3.25 -8.73
C TRP A 66 10.21 3.52 -7.22
N ARG A 67 11.05 2.81 -6.46
CA ARG A 67 11.21 3.02 -5.03
C ARG A 67 11.57 4.46 -4.71
N ALA A 68 12.57 5.02 -5.40
CA ALA A 68 12.95 6.42 -5.22
C ALA A 68 11.79 7.40 -5.54
N ALA A 69 10.96 7.09 -6.55
CA ALA A 69 9.77 7.86 -6.84
C ALA A 69 8.71 7.73 -5.75
N ALA A 70 8.50 6.53 -5.20
CA ALA A 70 7.55 6.29 -4.12
C ALA A 70 7.94 7.02 -2.83
N ASP A 71 9.22 7.01 -2.46
CA ASP A 71 9.74 7.75 -1.30
C ASP A 71 9.48 9.25 -1.41
N TYR A 72 9.68 9.82 -2.59
CA TYR A 72 9.32 11.22 -2.84
C TYR A 72 7.82 11.46 -2.72
N CYS A 73 7.00 10.60 -3.33
CA CYS A 73 5.55 10.78 -3.38
C CYS A 73 4.92 10.71 -1.99
N ILE A 74 5.36 9.79 -1.12
CA ILE A 74 4.82 9.66 0.25
C ILE A 74 5.04 10.93 1.08
N GLU A 75 6.14 11.64 0.83
CA GLU A 75 6.48 12.87 1.55
C GLU A 75 5.83 14.13 0.96
N ARG A 76 5.63 14.17 -0.35
CA ARG A 76 5.34 15.40 -1.09
C ARG A 76 4.00 15.43 -1.81
N GLU A 77 3.32 14.27 -1.94
CA GLU A 77 2.08 14.17 -2.71
C GLU A 77 0.90 13.66 -1.86
N PRO A 78 0.36 14.46 -0.92
CA PRO A 78 -0.74 14.05 -0.03
C PRO A 78 -2.06 13.75 -0.76
N PHE A 79 -2.15 14.07 -2.04
CA PHE A 79 -3.26 13.73 -2.92
C PHE A 79 -3.13 12.34 -3.56
N LEU A 80 -2.01 11.67 -3.40
CA LEU A 80 -1.73 10.32 -3.86
C LEU A 80 -1.98 9.35 -2.70
N TYR A 81 -3.03 8.54 -2.81
CA TYR A 81 -3.54 7.69 -1.72
C TYR A 81 -2.98 6.28 -1.72
N ALA A 82 -2.54 5.81 -2.88
CA ALA A 82 -1.83 4.55 -3.06
C ALA A 82 -0.86 4.68 -4.24
N TYR A 83 0.33 4.12 -4.08
CA TYR A 83 1.40 4.12 -5.09
C TYR A 83 2.23 2.87 -4.89
N GLU A 84 1.71 1.75 -5.40
CA GLU A 84 2.21 0.42 -5.09
C GLU A 84 2.59 -0.34 -6.35
N VAL A 85 3.60 -1.21 -6.22
CA VAL A 85 3.92 -2.19 -7.24
C VAL A 85 3.81 -3.59 -6.64
N ALA A 86 3.08 -4.46 -7.31
CA ALA A 86 2.91 -5.85 -6.95
C ALA A 86 3.44 -6.76 -8.06
N GLN A 87 4.13 -7.83 -7.69
CA GLN A 87 4.57 -8.88 -8.60
C GLN A 87 3.51 -9.98 -8.64
N SER A 88 3.29 -10.55 -9.80
CA SER A 88 2.40 -11.71 -9.96
C SER A 88 2.93 -12.92 -9.18
N ASP A 89 2.05 -13.59 -8.47
CA ASP A 89 2.31 -14.86 -7.76
C ASP A 89 2.47 -16.05 -8.71
N LYS A 90 2.10 -15.89 -9.98
CA LYS A 90 2.11 -16.97 -11.00
C LYS A 90 3.23 -16.81 -12.02
N ASP A 91 3.59 -15.60 -12.35
CA ASP A 91 4.64 -15.32 -13.34
C ASP A 91 5.51 -14.15 -12.88
N PRO A 92 6.76 -14.39 -12.46
CA PRO A 92 7.65 -13.37 -11.92
C PRO A 92 8.03 -12.28 -12.91
N ARG A 93 7.70 -12.43 -14.19
CA ARG A 93 7.91 -11.40 -15.21
C ARG A 93 6.83 -10.33 -15.21
N ASN A 94 5.69 -10.56 -14.55
CA ASN A 94 4.55 -9.67 -14.57
C ASN A 94 4.45 -8.86 -13.27
N TYR A 95 4.26 -7.58 -13.42
CA TYR A 95 4.01 -6.64 -12.32
C TYR A 95 2.79 -5.79 -12.63
N THR A 96 2.13 -5.33 -11.57
CA THR A 96 1.05 -4.35 -11.65
C THR A 96 1.40 -3.19 -10.74
N ILE A 97 1.29 -1.98 -11.27
CA ILE A 97 1.37 -0.74 -10.50
C ILE A 97 -0.05 -0.26 -10.25
N LEU A 98 -0.37 0.00 -8.99
CA LEU A 98 -1.60 0.63 -8.56
C LEU A 98 -1.30 2.06 -8.10
N GLU A 99 -1.88 3.02 -8.78
CA GLU A 99 -1.81 4.42 -8.39
C GLU A 99 -3.24 4.92 -8.11
N ARG A 100 -3.46 5.53 -6.95
CA ARG A 100 -4.77 6.04 -6.55
C ARG A 100 -4.66 7.48 -6.12
N TYR A 101 -5.23 8.37 -6.90
CA TYR A 101 -5.19 9.82 -6.72
C TYR A 101 -6.51 10.36 -6.20
N ARG A 102 -6.48 11.44 -5.44
CA ARG A 102 -7.67 12.18 -5.06
C ARG A 102 -8.51 12.56 -6.30
N SER A 103 -7.85 13.00 -7.38
CA SER A 103 -8.51 13.37 -8.63
C SER A 103 -7.63 13.17 -9.85
N LYS A 104 -8.24 13.09 -11.04
CA LYS A 104 -7.52 13.11 -12.32
C LYS A 104 -6.74 14.42 -12.53
N HIS A 105 -7.23 15.52 -11.98
CA HIS A 105 -6.56 16.83 -12.04
C HIS A 105 -5.23 16.79 -11.29
N ASP A 106 -5.19 16.20 -10.09
CA ASP A 106 -3.95 16.06 -9.30
C ASP A 106 -2.92 15.20 -10.04
N TYR A 107 -3.36 14.11 -10.66
CA TYR A 107 -2.48 13.28 -11.50
C TYR A 107 -1.88 14.06 -12.67
N LEU A 108 -2.72 14.71 -13.49
CA LEU A 108 -2.28 15.42 -14.69
C LEU A 108 -1.49 16.68 -14.36
N GLY A 109 -1.82 17.34 -13.26
CA GLY A 109 -1.21 18.60 -12.82
C GLY A 109 0.04 18.37 -11.97
N ALA A 110 -0.16 18.07 -10.69
CA ALA A 110 0.92 18.03 -9.70
C ALA A 110 1.85 16.82 -9.90
N HIS A 111 1.29 15.60 -9.96
CA HIS A 111 2.11 14.38 -10.05
C HIS A 111 2.98 14.36 -11.32
N ARG A 112 2.38 14.54 -12.50
CA ARG A 112 3.13 14.50 -13.78
C ARG A 112 4.15 15.60 -13.94
N LYS A 113 4.09 16.65 -13.14
CA LYS A 113 5.05 17.76 -13.11
C LYS A 113 6.07 17.63 -11.98
N SER A 114 5.96 16.60 -11.15
CA SER A 114 6.88 16.38 -10.03
C SER A 114 8.28 16.00 -10.53
N SER A 115 9.28 16.27 -9.68
CA SER A 115 10.66 15.85 -9.95
C SER A 115 10.80 14.32 -9.97
N ALA A 116 10.01 13.60 -9.15
CA ALA A 116 9.99 12.14 -9.14
C ALA A 116 9.51 11.58 -10.50
N PHE A 117 8.40 12.10 -11.03
CA PHE A 117 7.91 11.70 -12.35
C PHE A 117 8.92 12.04 -13.47
N ALA A 118 9.54 13.23 -13.39
CA ALA A 118 10.55 13.65 -14.36
C ALA A 118 11.80 12.76 -14.33
N ALA A 119 12.17 12.21 -13.17
CA ALA A 119 13.30 11.28 -13.03
C ALA A 119 12.94 9.85 -13.47
N PHE A 120 11.77 9.36 -13.09
CA PHE A 120 11.35 7.98 -13.35
C PHE A 120 10.93 7.73 -14.80
N ARG A 121 10.11 8.61 -15.36
CA ARG A 121 9.46 8.38 -16.67
C ARG A 121 10.43 8.18 -17.84
N PRO A 122 11.55 8.90 -17.96
CA PRO A 122 12.53 8.65 -19.01
C PRO A 122 13.15 7.26 -18.96
N GLN A 123 13.44 6.74 -17.76
CA GLN A 123 14.01 5.39 -17.58
C GLN A 123 13.04 4.32 -18.08
N MET A 124 11.77 4.40 -17.68
CA MET A 124 10.74 3.48 -18.18
C MET A 124 10.57 3.56 -19.69
N ARG A 125 10.60 4.77 -20.27
CA ARG A 125 10.52 4.94 -21.73
C ARG A 125 11.71 4.37 -22.46
N ALA A 126 12.92 4.48 -21.94
CA ALA A 126 14.12 3.88 -22.52
C ALA A 126 13.97 2.35 -22.55
N MET A 127 13.58 1.74 -21.44
CA MET A 127 13.35 0.29 -21.37
C MET A 127 12.22 -0.19 -22.30
N GLN A 128 11.15 0.59 -22.46
CA GLN A 128 10.09 0.31 -23.43
C GLN A 128 10.62 0.33 -24.88
N LYS A 129 11.43 1.33 -25.21
CA LYS A 129 12.04 1.47 -26.54
C LYS A 129 12.98 0.32 -26.88
N GLU A 130 13.69 -0.20 -25.88
CA GLU A 130 14.59 -1.35 -25.99
C GLU A 130 13.84 -2.70 -26.02
N GLY A 131 12.52 -2.71 -25.77
CA GLY A 131 11.76 -3.93 -25.59
C GLY A 131 12.03 -4.68 -24.28
N ALA A 132 12.76 -4.04 -23.34
CA ALA A 132 13.09 -4.63 -22.06
C ALA A 132 11.88 -4.68 -21.10
N VAL A 133 10.88 -3.85 -21.33
CA VAL A 133 9.59 -3.88 -20.62
C VAL A 133 8.44 -3.57 -21.58
N LEU A 134 7.40 -4.38 -21.52
CA LEU A 134 6.13 -4.10 -22.17
C LEU A 134 5.19 -3.46 -21.13
N VAL A 135 4.63 -2.31 -21.48
CA VAL A 135 3.79 -1.53 -20.58
C VAL A 135 2.40 -1.41 -21.13
N GLY A 136 1.42 -1.85 -20.36
CA GLY A 136 -0.01 -1.68 -20.61
C GLY A 136 -0.68 -0.97 -19.45
N GLY A 137 -2.00 -0.83 -19.53
CA GLY A 137 -2.77 -0.34 -18.40
C GLY A 137 -3.99 0.48 -18.79
N SER A 138 -4.75 0.86 -17.77
CA SER A 138 -5.99 1.62 -17.90
C SER A 138 -6.19 2.57 -16.73
N SER A 139 -7.02 3.59 -16.96
CA SER A 139 -7.45 4.51 -15.91
C SER A 139 -8.92 4.34 -15.58
N TYR A 140 -9.27 4.59 -14.33
CA TYR A 140 -10.61 4.38 -13.79
C TYR A 140 -11.00 5.54 -12.88
N VAL A 141 -12.29 5.71 -12.68
CA VAL A 141 -12.86 6.59 -11.65
C VAL A 141 -13.69 5.72 -10.71
N GLU A 142 -13.49 5.88 -9.42
CA GLU A 142 -14.25 5.12 -8.42
C GLU A 142 -15.76 5.31 -8.59
N THR A 143 -16.51 4.24 -8.40
CA THR A 143 -17.98 4.27 -8.46
C THR A 143 -18.60 4.69 -7.13
N GLY A 144 -17.84 4.65 -6.04
CA GLY A 144 -18.34 4.82 -4.68
C GLY A 144 -18.95 3.54 -4.08
N ILE A 145 -18.90 2.42 -4.81
CA ILE A 145 -19.34 1.11 -4.32
C ILE A 145 -18.14 0.43 -3.67
N GLY A 146 -18.31 -0.05 -2.44
CA GLY A 146 -17.25 -0.67 -1.64
C GLY A 146 -16.79 0.21 -0.49
N PHE A 147 -15.60 -0.08 0.04
CA PHE A 147 -15.00 0.66 1.17
C PHE A 147 -13.48 0.77 0.96
N THR A 148 -12.87 1.78 1.57
CA THR A 148 -11.42 2.00 1.57
C THR A 148 -10.96 2.48 2.94
#